data_a30ac4beb4845fb75fa92a50674a8e49
#
_entry.id   a30ac4beb4845fb75fa92a50674a8e49
#
_cell.length_a   1.000
_cell.length_b   1.000
_cell.length_c   1.000
_cell.angle_alpha   90.00
_cell.angle_beta   90.00
_cell.angle_gamma   90.00
#
_symmetry.space_group_name_H-M   'P 1'
#
loop_
_entity.id
_entity.type
_entity.pdbx_description
1 polymer ?
#
loop_
_entity_poly.entity_id
_entity_poly.type
_entity_poly.pdbx_seq_one_letter_code
_entity_poly.pdbx_strand_id
1 'polypeptide(L)'
;MRTGIAELPLHGGKVPAWLLSRMEKLSKILVTLIVEEYGTLGFLERISDPVYFQAINNIIGMDWDSSGSTTVTTAIIKRVLSKEELGVKACGGKGVHSREAPDEIRKVSEEFGLDASSLVRTSRLVAKIDNTALQSGYQLYHHVFFVDEEGNWAVVQQGMNTIDKMARRYHWLSTKVSDFTRNPHSGIQGRREPFALNTVADDSQEFRKLSVELIKDEPEKLPTLFAEANRLLEGYVPLTSYVPYDPHKVRELREKFRRLGKPSLNKDVWLQVKEVNIDSFSDLLLLKNVGPATIRGLALVAELVYEVQPSWRDPVTHPPVDPFKFAYAVGGKDGVPFPIDRKQYDELLSILSELMSRVKGDAKIMKRLATLTRSWAPPPEEKIPT
;
A
#
# COMPACT_ATOMS: atom_id res chain seq x y z
N MET A 1 8.22 -7.30 -25.09
CA MET A 1 9.28 -6.86 -24.17
C MET A 1 8.61 -6.27 -22.93
N ARG A 2 8.64 -6.95 -21.80
CA ARG A 2 8.14 -6.38 -20.53
C ARG A 2 9.22 -5.42 -20.03
N THR A 3 8.99 -4.15 -20.20
CA THR A 3 9.84 -3.09 -19.67
C THR A 3 9.71 -3.11 -18.15
N GLY A 4 10.79 -3.01 -17.40
CA GLY A 4 10.94 -3.13 -15.95
C GLY A 4 10.07 -2.27 -15.04
N ILE A 5 8.79 -2.17 -15.35
CA ILE A 5 7.76 -1.53 -14.53
C ILE A 5 6.92 -2.66 -13.96
N ALA A 6 7.01 -2.87 -12.65
CA ALA A 6 6.21 -3.87 -11.96
C ALA A 6 4.74 -3.43 -11.92
N GLU A 7 4.00 -3.70 -12.97
CA GLU A 7 2.56 -3.51 -13.03
C GLU A 7 1.88 -4.66 -12.27
N LEU A 8 0.83 -4.34 -11.52
CA LEU A 8 0.07 -5.30 -10.73
C LEU A 8 -1.31 -5.54 -11.38
N PRO A 9 -1.43 -6.40 -12.40
CA PRO A 9 -2.74 -6.72 -12.99
C PRO A 9 -3.65 -7.41 -11.96
N LEU A 10 -4.96 -7.17 -12.07
CA LEU A 10 -5.94 -7.87 -11.27
C LEU A 10 -6.04 -9.33 -11.72
N HIS A 11 -5.70 -10.24 -10.81
CA HIS A 11 -5.83 -11.69 -11.03
C HIS A 11 -6.91 -12.28 -10.13
N GLY A 12 -7.82 -13.02 -10.73
CA GLY A 12 -8.75 -13.91 -10.05
C GLY A 12 -8.13 -15.30 -9.86
N GLY A 13 -8.77 -16.13 -9.04
CA GLY A 13 -8.37 -17.52 -8.85
C GLY A 13 -8.03 -17.85 -7.41
N LYS A 14 -8.14 -19.15 -7.07
CA LYS A 14 -7.78 -19.70 -5.75
C LYS A 14 -6.46 -20.46 -5.88
N VAL A 15 -5.61 -20.33 -4.87
CA VAL A 15 -4.40 -21.16 -4.75
C VAL A 15 -4.84 -22.61 -4.55
N PRO A 16 -4.33 -23.58 -5.34
CA PRO A 16 -4.62 -24.99 -5.12
C PRO A 16 -4.20 -25.46 -3.72
N ALA A 17 -4.98 -26.31 -3.08
CA ALA A 17 -4.72 -26.75 -1.71
C ALA A 17 -3.33 -27.38 -1.51
N TRP A 18 -2.86 -28.15 -2.50
CA TRP A 18 -1.53 -28.74 -2.46
C TRP A 18 -0.40 -27.72 -2.46
N LEU A 19 -0.59 -26.59 -3.16
CA LEU A 19 0.38 -25.49 -3.20
C LEU A 19 0.29 -24.66 -1.91
N LEU A 20 -0.92 -24.34 -1.45
CA LEU A 20 -1.13 -23.57 -0.22
C LEU A 20 -0.40 -24.19 0.99
N SER A 21 -0.48 -25.53 1.16
CA SER A 21 0.23 -26.23 2.22
C SER A 21 1.76 -26.09 2.12
N ARG A 22 2.31 -26.13 0.90
CA ARG A 22 3.75 -25.90 0.67
C ARG A 22 4.17 -24.47 0.91
N MET A 23 3.38 -23.52 0.43
CA MET A 23 3.60 -22.09 0.66
C MET A 23 3.61 -21.78 2.15
N GLU A 24 2.68 -22.35 2.94
CA GLU A 24 2.63 -22.16 4.39
C GLU A 24 3.88 -22.69 5.09
N LYS A 25 4.33 -23.91 4.72
CA LYS A 25 5.57 -24.51 5.26
C LYS A 25 6.80 -23.66 4.91
N LEU A 26 6.93 -23.25 3.65
CA LEU A 26 8.06 -22.45 3.19
C LEU A 26 8.05 -21.05 3.82
N SER A 27 6.88 -20.41 3.92
CA SER A 27 6.74 -19.12 4.59
C SER A 27 7.10 -19.21 6.08
N LYS A 28 6.72 -20.29 6.77
CA LYS A 28 7.13 -20.52 8.16
C LYS A 28 8.66 -20.51 8.26
N ILE A 29 9.34 -21.29 7.42
CA ILE A 29 10.80 -21.36 7.42
C ILE A 29 11.43 -19.98 7.16
N LEU A 30 10.96 -19.30 6.11
CA LEU A 30 11.51 -17.99 5.73
C LEU A 30 11.29 -16.93 6.81
N VAL A 31 10.09 -16.83 7.34
CA VAL A 31 9.76 -15.83 8.38
C VAL A 31 10.57 -16.12 9.64
N THR A 32 10.65 -17.38 10.09
CA THR A 32 11.46 -17.77 11.25
C THR A 32 12.92 -17.39 11.04
N LEU A 33 13.53 -17.76 9.90
CA LEU A 33 14.93 -17.41 9.62
C LEU A 33 15.16 -15.91 9.56
N ILE A 34 14.25 -15.15 9.00
CA ILE A 34 14.36 -13.67 8.94
C ILE A 34 14.30 -13.09 10.36
N VAL A 35 13.38 -13.56 11.20
CA VAL A 35 13.26 -13.06 12.58
C VAL A 35 14.46 -13.49 13.42
N GLU A 36 14.93 -14.71 13.30
CA GLU A 36 16.11 -15.20 14.03
C GLU A 36 17.40 -14.45 13.65
N GLU A 37 17.59 -14.15 12.37
CA GLU A 37 18.80 -13.48 11.86
C GLU A 37 18.78 -11.97 12.03
N TYR A 38 17.62 -11.32 11.85
CA TYR A 38 17.52 -9.86 11.76
C TYR A 38 16.62 -9.24 12.84
N GLY A 39 16.01 -10.05 13.70
CA GLY A 39 15.03 -9.62 14.69
C GLY A 39 13.66 -9.26 14.08
N THR A 40 12.73 -8.91 14.96
CA THR A 40 11.35 -8.55 14.59
C THR A 40 11.30 -7.28 13.73
N LEU A 41 12.06 -6.25 14.10
CA LEU A 41 12.18 -5.03 13.30
C LEU A 41 12.76 -5.32 11.91
N GLY A 42 13.80 -6.17 11.81
CA GLY A 42 14.38 -6.56 10.53
C GLY A 42 13.40 -7.32 9.63
N PHE A 43 12.46 -8.06 10.21
CA PHE A 43 11.34 -8.64 9.46
C PHE A 43 10.38 -7.54 8.97
N LEU A 44 9.99 -6.58 9.82
CA LEU A 44 9.10 -5.47 9.45
C LEU A 44 9.71 -4.60 8.34
N GLU A 45 11.00 -4.33 8.38
CA GLU A 45 11.73 -3.63 7.33
C GLU A 45 11.59 -4.33 5.97
N ARG A 46 11.75 -5.65 5.94
CA ARG A 46 11.67 -6.45 4.70
C ARG A 46 10.25 -6.54 4.15
N ILE A 47 9.26 -6.68 5.01
CA ILE A 47 7.84 -6.67 4.60
C ILE A 47 7.44 -5.30 4.04
N SER A 48 8.01 -4.23 4.57
CA SER A 48 7.72 -2.85 4.15
C SER A 48 8.52 -2.39 2.92
N ASP A 49 9.47 -3.19 2.45
CA ASP A 49 10.20 -2.91 1.22
C ASP A 49 9.54 -3.64 0.04
N PRO A 50 9.12 -2.92 -1.03
CA PRO A 50 8.45 -3.54 -2.17
C PRO A 50 9.28 -4.64 -2.86
N VAL A 51 10.61 -4.49 -2.88
CA VAL A 51 11.52 -5.44 -3.54
C VAL A 51 11.63 -6.72 -2.72
N TYR A 52 11.89 -6.60 -1.41
CA TYR A 52 11.94 -7.76 -0.53
C TYR A 52 10.60 -8.48 -0.44
N PHE A 53 9.50 -7.73 -0.35
CA PHE A 53 8.17 -8.33 -0.34
C PHE A 53 7.91 -9.14 -1.61
N GLN A 54 8.30 -8.62 -2.78
CA GLN A 54 8.13 -9.35 -4.03
C GLN A 54 9.08 -10.55 -4.13
N ALA A 55 10.31 -10.45 -3.61
CA ALA A 55 11.21 -11.59 -3.52
C ALA A 55 10.62 -12.76 -2.69
N ILE A 56 9.99 -12.44 -1.54
CA ILE A 56 9.25 -13.42 -0.73
C ILE A 56 8.13 -14.06 -1.56
N ASN A 57 7.34 -13.25 -2.28
CA ASN A 57 6.29 -13.75 -3.17
C ASN A 57 6.84 -14.79 -4.17
N ASN A 58 7.93 -14.47 -4.85
CA ASN A 58 8.53 -15.33 -5.85
C ASN A 58 9.05 -16.64 -5.24
N ILE A 59 9.68 -16.57 -4.08
CA ILE A 59 10.21 -17.76 -3.37
C ILE A 59 9.09 -18.71 -2.98
N ILE A 60 7.97 -18.20 -2.46
CA ILE A 60 6.85 -19.04 -2.02
C ILE A 60 5.96 -19.54 -3.16
N GLY A 61 6.27 -19.21 -4.41
CA GLY A 61 5.55 -19.69 -5.59
C GLY A 61 4.34 -18.82 -5.98
N MET A 62 4.36 -17.53 -5.65
CA MET A 62 3.41 -16.58 -6.21
C MET A 62 3.86 -16.08 -7.58
N ASP A 63 2.88 -15.61 -8.36
CA ASP A 63 3.17 -14.95 -9.62
C ASP A 63 3.96 -13.65 -9.41
N TRP A 64 4.65 -13.24 -10.48
CA TRP A 64 5.17 -11.90 -10.52
C TRP A 64 4.01 -10.90 -10.50
N ASP A 65 4.26 -9.77 -9.90
CA ASP A 65 3.45 -8.58 -10.11
C ASP A 65 1.96 -8.82 -10.39
N SER A 66 1.26 -9.48 -9.48
CA SER A 66 -0.19 -9.62 -9.55
C SER A 66 -0.86 -9.13 -8.25
N SER A 67 -2.12 -8.75 -8.35
CA SER A 67 -2.92 -8.41 -7.16
C SER A 67 -3.06 -9.57 -6.20
N GLY A 68 -2.98 -10.80 -6.71
CA GLY A 68 -3.01 -12.04 -5.95
C GLY A 68 -1.79 -12.20 -5.04
N SER A 69 -0.61 -11.79 -5.49
CA SER A 69 0.63 -11.90 -4.73
C SER A 69 0.53 -11.20 -3.37
N THR A 70 0.02 -9.97 -3.32
CA THR A 70 -0.16 -9.26 -2.05
C THR A 70 -1.10 -9.99 -1.09
N THR A 71 -2.29 -10.33 -1.59
CA THR A 71 -3.37 -10.82 -0.71
C THR A 71 -3.12 -12.23 -0.22
N VAL A 72 -2.51 -13.09 -1.03
CA VAL A 72 -2.19 -14.48 -0.66
C VAL A 72 -1.00 -14.51 0.28
N THR A 73 0.08 -13.81 -0.05
CA THR A 73 1.31 -13.80 0.76
C THR A 73 1.05 -13.25 2.15
N THR A 74 0.38 -12.10 2.27
CA THR A 74 0.06 -11.55 3.59
C THR A 74 -0.87 -12.46 4.40
N ALA A 75 -1.83 -13.15 3.76
CA ALA A 75 -2.69 -14.10 4.44
C ALA A 75 -1.92 -15.34 4.94
N ILE A 76 -0.96 -15.83 4.16
CA ILE A 76 -0.11 -16.95 4.56
C ILE A 76 0.81 -16.53 5.72
N ILE A 77 1.46 -15.37 5.61
CA ILE A 77 2.32 -14.85 6.67
C ILE A 77 1.53 -14.62 7.95
N LYS A 78 0.32 -14.01 7.88
CA LYS A 78 -0.58 -13.86 9.04
C LYS A 78 -0.86 -15.21 9.71
N ARG A 79 -1.14 -16.25 8.92
CA ARG A 79 -1.39 -17.59 9.44
C ARG A 79 -0.15 -18.20 10.10
N VAL A 80 1.04 -17.98 9.56
CA VAL A 80 2.30 -18.40 10.17
C VAL A 80 2.48 -17.69 11.50
N LEU A 81 2.41 -16.35 11.53
CA LEU A 81 2.59 -15.54 12.72
C LEU A 81 1.53 -15.80 13.82
N SER A 82 0.36 -16.32 13.45
CA SER A 82 -0.66 -16.72 14.43
C SER A 82 -0.38 -18.06 15.12
N LYS A 83 0.46 -18.91 14.50
CA LYS A 83 0.80 -20.24 15.01
C LYS A 83 2.17 -20.30 15.70
N GLU A 84 3.05 -19.38 15.36
CA GLU A 84 4.43 -19.32 15.84
C GLU A 84 4.63 -18.10 16.76
N GLU A 85 5.33 -18.31 17.85
CA GLU A 85 5.69 -17.25 18.81
C GLU A 85 6.98 -16.56 18.37
N LEU A 86 6.87 -15.70 17.35
CA LEU A 86 8.00 -15.01 16.74
C LEU A 86 8.09 -13.53 17.16
N GLY A 87 7.36 -13.10 18.19
CA GLY A 87 7.36 -11.70 18.64
C GLY A 87 6.73 -10.71 17.64
N VAL A 88 6.04 -11.20 16.59
CA VAL A 88 5.34 -10.38 15.60
C VAL A 88 3.96 -10.97 15.32
N LYS A 89 2.96 -10.11 15.19
CA LYS A 89 1.59 -10.49 14.79
C LYS A 89 1.14 -9.67 13.59
N ALA A 90 0.12 -10.18 12.89
CA ALA A 90 -0.46 -9.51 11.73
C ALA A 90 -1.98 -9.39 11.88
N CYS A 91 -2.52 -8.21 11.63
CA CYS A 91 -3.91 -7.83 11.81
C CYS A 91 -4.52 -7.34 10.49
N GLY A 92 -5.78 -7.68 10.22
CA GLY A 92 -6.47 -7.30 8.99
C GLY A 92 -6.46 -8.37 7.91
N GLY A 93 -6.63 -7.97 6.65
CA GLY A 93 -6.72 -8.89 5.52
C GLY A 93 -7.41 -8.29 4.30
N LYS A 94 -8.01 -9.15 3.46
CA LYS A 94 -8.69 -8.77 2.22
C LYS A 94 -10.19 -8.52 2.46
N GLY A 95 -10.75 -7.50 1.82
CA GLY A 95 -12.18 -7.22 1.81
C GLY A 95 -12.73 -6.92 3.20
N VAL A 96 -13.68 -7.72 3.66
CA VAL A 96 -14.29 -7.53 5.00
C VAL A 96 -13.26 -7.67 6.13
N HIS A 97 -12.29 -8.55 5.99
CA HIS A 97 -11.23 -8.76 6.99
C HIS A 97 -10.32 -7.54 7.17
N SER A 98 -10.24 -6.64 6.19
CA SER A 98 -9.50 -5.38 6.37
C SER A 98 -10.13 -4.49 7.45
N ARG A 99 -11.44 -4.62 7.68
CA ARG A 99 -12.19 -3.86 8.68
C ARG A 99 -12.06 -4.44 10.09
N GLU A 100 -11.60 -5.68 10.22
CA GLU A 100 -11.35 -6.36 11.49
C GLU A 100 -10.01 -5.94 12.12
N ALA A 101 -9.13 -5.30 11.34
CA ALA A 101 -7.81 -4.87 11.81
C ALA A 101 -7.82 -4.09 13.12
N PRO A 102 -8.71 -3.11 13.37
CA PRO A 102 -8.74 -2.40 14.65
C PRO A 102 -9.01 -3.30 15.86
N ASP A 103 -9.89 -4.31 15.71
CA ASP A 103 -10.25 -5.22 16.81
C ASP A 103 -9.15 -6.27 17.05
N GLU A 104 -8.51 -6.74 15.96
CA GLU A 104 -7.34 -7.62 16.05
C GLU A 104 -6.14 -6.88 16.66
N ILE A 105 -5.90 -5.60 16.31
CA ILE A 105 -4.84 -4.77 16.91
C ILE A 105 -5.06 -4.61 18.41
N ARG A 106 -6.28 -4.40 18.89
CA ARG A 106 -6.56 -4.31 20.32
C ARG A 106 -6.16 -5.58 21.06
N LYS A 107 -6.52 -6.77 20.52
CA LYS A 107 -6.16 -8.06 21.11
C LYS A 107 -4.66 -8.28 21.16
N VAL A 108 -3.96 -7.97 20.07
CA VAL A 108 -2.49 -8.09 20.01
C VAL A 108 -1.82 -7.09 20.95
N SER A 109 -2.36 -5.87 21.04
CA SER A 109 -1.84 -4.88 21.98
C SER A 109 -1.99 -5.31 23.44
N GLU A 110 -3.09 -5.97 23.80
CA GLU A 110 -3.26 -6.58 25.12
C GLU A 110 -2.23 -7.70 25.36
N GLU A 111 -1.97 -8.56 24.35
CA GLU A 111 -0.99 -9.65 24.42
C GLU A 111 0.44 -9.10 24.62
N PHE A 112 0.80 -8.03 23.95
CA PHE A 112 2.14 -7.44 23.96
C PHE A 112 2.33 -6.29 24.97
N GLY A 113 1.27 -5.86 25.65
CA GLY A 113 1.32 -4.73 26.58
C GLY A 113 1.50 -3.37 25.91
N LEU A 114 0.98 -3.19 24.68
CA LEU A 114 1.14 -1.99 23.86
C LEU A 114 -0.05 -1.03 23.97
N ASP A 115 0.16 0.23 23.58
CA ASP A 115 -0.95 1.21 23.46
C ASP A 115 -1.85 0.91 22.25
N ALA A 116 -2.92 0.20 22.50
CA ALA A 116 -3.93 -0.16 21.51
C ALA A 116 -4.55 1.07 20.81
N SER A 117 -4.73 2.17 21.53
CA SER A 117 -5.38 3.38 20.99
C SER A 117 -4.51 4.03 19.93
N SER A 118 -3.23 4.15 20.19
CA SER A 118 -2.23 4.68 19.25
C SER A 118 -2.12 3.82 17.99
N LEU A 119 -2.00 2.50 18.14
CA LEU A 119 -1.87 1.57 17.01
C LEU A 119 -3.15 1.51 16.14
N VAL A 120 -4.33 1.52 16.76
CA VAL A 120 -5.61 1.58 16.02
C VAL A 120 -5.75 2.92 15.28
N ARG A 121 -5.37 4.04 15.92
CA ARG A 121 -5.36 5.36 15.26
C ARG A 121 -4.42 5.34 14.05
N THR A 122 -3.21 4.80 14.21
CA THR A 122 -2.21 4.64 13.15
C THR A 122 -2.76 3.82 11.99
N SER A 123 -3.31 2.64 12.25
CA SER A 123 -3.90 1.77 11.23
C SER A 123 -5.00 2.48 10.43
N ARG A 124 -5.88 3.22 11.11
CA ARG A 124 -6.93 4.01 10.47
C ARG A 124 -6.38 5.15 9.62
N LEU A 125 -5.37 5.87 10.14
CA LEU A 125 -4.76 7.00 9.45
C LEU A 125 -4.05 6.55 8.17
N VAL A 126 -3.26 5.49 8.24
CA VAL A 126 -2.59 4.88 7.08
C VAL A 126 -3.62 4.50 6.00
N ALA A 127 -4.73 3.85 6.38
CA ALA A 127 -5.80 3.52 5.44
C ALA A 127 -6.48 4.77 4.84
N LYS A 128 -6.68 5.81 5.64
CA LYS A 128 -7.24 7.10 5.17
C LYS A 128 -6.30 7.80 4.19
N ILE A 129 -5.01 7.75 4.44
CA ILE A 129 -4.03 8.36 3.54
C ILE A 129 -4.08 7.69 2.17
N ASP A 130 -3.97 6.36 2.10
CA ASP A 130 -3.91 5.64 0.83
C ASP A 130 -5.24 5.59 0.06
N ASN A 131 -6.36 5.83 0.75
CA ASN A 131 -7.68 5.85 0.11
C ASN A 131 -8.24 7.26 -0.11
N THR A 132 -7.82 8.24 0.70
CA THR A 132 -8.48 9.57 0.76
C THR A 132 -7.53 10.71 0.45
N ALA A 133 -6.34 10.73 1.04
CA ALA A 133 -5.35 11.80 0.85
C ALA A 133 -4.53 11.63 -0.44
N LEU A 134 -4.25 10.39 -0.83
CA LEU A 134 -3.61 10.02 -2.08
C LEU A 134 -4.62 9.37 -3.03
N GLN A 135 -4.99 10.06 -4.09
CA GLN A 135 -6.01 9.61 -5.02
C GLN A 135 -5.45 9.50 -6.44
N SER A 136 -5.36 8.28 -6.94
CA SER A 136 -4.86 7.96 -8.29
C SER A 136 -5.77 6.98 -9.04
N GLY A 137 -7.04 6.88 -8.60
CA GLY A 137 -8.03 5.96 -9.18
C GLY A 137 -8.03 4.56 -8.56
N TYR A 138 -7.21 4.31 -7.54
CA TYR A 138 -7.15 3.02 -6.83
C TYR A 138 -7.93 3.10 -5.52
N GLN A 139 -8.83 2.14 -5.31
CA GLN A 139 -9.68 2.04 -4.12
C GLN A 139 -9.18 0.92 -3.22
N LEU A 140 -8.91 1.20 -1.94
CA LEU A 140 -8.40 0.21 -1.00
C LEU A 140 -9.41 -0.93 -0.81
N TYR A 141 -8.89 -2.17 -0.84
CA TYR A 141 -9.64 -3.38 -0.55
C TYR A 141 -8.86 -4.40 0.29
N HIS A 142 -7.59 -4.12 0.56
CA HIS A 142 -6.70 -4.96 1.35
C HIS A 142 -5.87 -4.10 2.30
N HIS A 143 -5.80 -4.51 3.58
CA HIS A 143 -5.05 -3.83 4.61
C HIS A 143 -4.56 -4.87 5.62
N VAL A 144 -3.24 -4.99 5.78
CA VAL A 144 -2.61 -5.81 6.82
C VAL A 144 -1.62 -4.98 7.58
N PHE A 145 -1.81 -4.96 8.90
CA PHE A 145 -0.98 -4.26 9.88
C PHE A 145 -0.16 -5.30 10.63
N PHE A 146 1.16 -5.24 10.50
CA PHE A 146 2.12 -6.04 11.25
C PHE A 146 2.61 -5.23 12.42
N VAL A 147 2.73 -5.86 13.59
CA VAL A 147 3.24 -5.21 14.80
C VAL A 147 4.08 -6.20 15.59
N ASP A 148 5.21 -5.74 16.13
CA ASP A 148 6.05 -6.51 17.03
C ASP A 148 5.79 -6.17 18.50
N GLU A 149 6.39 -6.94 19.40
CA GLU A 149 6.26 -6.78 20.85
C GLU A 149 6.89 -5.49 21.39
N GLU A 150 7.71 -4.80 20.60
CA GLU A 150 8.30 -3.49 20.94
C GLU A 150 7.40 -2.32 20.47
N GLY A 151 6.32 -2.61 19.73
CA GLY A 151 5.40 -1.62 19.17
C GLY A 151 5.83 -1.04 17.82
N ASN A 152 6.91 -1.57 17.20
CA ASN A 152 7.21 -1.25 15.83
C ASN A 152 6.16 -1.88 14.90
N TRP A 153 5.86 -1.20 13.80
CA TRP A 153 4.84 -1.68 12.88
C TRP A 153 5.23 -1.47 11.42
N ALA A 154 4.68 -2.34 10.58
CA ALA A 154 4.68 -2.18 9.13
C ALA A 154 3.27 -2.41 8.59
N VAL A 155 2.93 -1.75 7.48
CA VAL A 155 1.63 -1.96 6.82
C VAL A 155 1.83 -2.27 5.36
N VAL A 156 1.10 -3.28 4.88
CA VAL A 156 0.96 -3.59 3.46
C VAL A 156 -0.49 -3.45 3.08
N GLN A 157 -0.77 -2.49 2.22
CA GLN A 157 -2.11 -2.22 1.68
C GLN A 157 -2.15 -2.43 0.17
N GLN A 158 -3.33 -2.65 -0.35
CA GLN A 158 -3.54 -2.71 -1.79
C GLN A 158 -4.86 -2.06 -2.18
N GLY A 159 -4.77 -1.14 -3.13
CA GLY A 159 -5.90 -0.58 -3.86
C GLY A 159 -6.09 -1.26 -5.21
N MET A 160 -7.31 -1.21 -5.76
CA MET A 160 -7.59 -1.64 -7.12
C MET A 160 -8.28 -0.55 -7.93
N ASN A 161 -7.90 -0.48 -9.19
CA ASN A 161 -8.60 0.23 -10.24
C ASN A 161 -9.33 -0.81 -11.11
N THR A 162 -10.64 -0.87 -10.99
CA THR A 162 -11.47 -1.86 -11.70
C THR A 162 -11.65 -1.53 -13.16
N ILE A 163 -11.49 -0.27 -13.56
CA ILE A 163 -11.59 0.20 -14.95
C ILE A 163 -10.37 -0.29 -15.74
N ASP A 164 -9.17 0.01 -15.23
CA ASP A 164 -7.92 -0.36 -15.87
C ASP A 164 -7.47 -1.78 -15.51
N LYS A 165 -8.19 -2.48 -14.62
CA LYS A 165 -7.87 -3.82 -14.12
C LYS A 165 -6.47 -3.93 -13.52
N MET A 166 -6.07 -2.91 -12.77
CA MET A 166 -4.77 -2.79 -12.13
C MET A 166 -4.89 -2.68 -10.61
N ALA A 167 -3.86 -3.12 -9.90
CA ALA A 167 -3.71 -2.91 -8.47
C ALA A 167 -2.51 -1.99 -8.19
N ARG A 168 -2.50 -1.42 -6.99
CA ARG A 168 -1.41 -0.62 -6.44
C ARG A 168 -1.17 -1.06 -5.02
N ARG A 169 0.08 -1.37 -4.67
CA ARG A 169 0.51 -1.78 -3.34
C ARG A 169 1.21 -0.62 -2.64
N TYR A 170 0.84 -0.39 -1.39
CA TYR A 170 1.43 0.62 -0.52
C TYR A 170 2.13 -0.05 0.64
N HIS A 171 3.34 0.39 0.93
CA HIS A 171 4.17 -0.11 2.01
C HIS A 171 4.48 1.00 2.99
N TRP A 172 4.43 0.67 4.28
CA TRP A 172 4.68 1.57 5.39
C TRP A 172 5.56 0.92 6.43
N LEU A 173 6.40 1.72 7.08
CA LEU A 173 7.26 1.27 8.17
C LEU A 173 7.33 2.34 9.26
N SER A 174 7.09 1.97 10.51
CA SER A 174 7.08 2.90 11.66
C SER A 174 8.33 3.75 11.74
N THR A 175 9.50 3.16 11.58
CA THR A 175 10.80 3.85 11.67
C THR A 175 11.09 4.83 10.54
N LYS A 176 10.32 4.78 9.44
CA LYS A 176 10.44 5.70 8.30
C LYS A 176 9.39 6.82 8.33
N VAL A 177 8.37 6.70 9.18
CA VAL A 177 7.31 7.71 9.30
C VAL A 177 7.68 8.74 10.35
N SER A 178 8.19 9.89 9.93
CA SER A 178 8.37 11.06 10.80
C SER A 178 7.11 11.92 10.88
N ASP A 179 6.35 12.00 9.78
CA ASP A 179 5.08 12.70 9.65
C ASP A 179 4.20 11.93 8.66
N PHE A 180 3.02 11.53 9.09
CA PHE A 180 2.05 10.80 8.26
C PHE A 180 1.59 11.58 7.03
N THR A 181 1.73 12.90 7.03
CA THR A 181 1.27 13.78 5.96
C THR A 181 2.39 14.30 5.06
N ARG A 182 3.64 13.77 5.21
CA ARG A 182 4.80 14.21 4.43
C ARG A 182 5.56 13.01 3.85
N ASN A 183 5.22 12.62 2.60
CA ASN A 183 5.85 11.50 1.88
C ASN A 183 6.08 10.25 2.77
N PRO A 184 5.02 9.74 3.44
CA PRO A 184 5.20 8.83 4.57
C PRO A 184 5.47 7.38 4.18
N HIS A 185 5.29 7.00 2.92
CA HIS A 185 5.39 5.62 2.45
C HIS A 185 6.85 5.14 2.44
N SER A 186 7.08 3.91 2.86
CA SER A 186 8.35 3.22 2.62
C SER A 186 8.51 2.80 1.15
N GLY A 187 7.39 2.60 0.45
CA GLY A 187 7.36 2.36 -0.99
C GLY A 187 5.95 2.21 -1.55
N ILE A 188 5.78 2.56 -2.81
CA ILE A 188 4.53 2.39 -3.56
C ILE A 188 4.83 1.68 -4.88
N GLN A 189 4.21 0.51 -5.08
CA GLN A 189 4.37 -0.32 -6.27
C GLN A 189 3.08 -0.35 -7.10
N GLY A 190 3.20 -0.23 -8.41
CA GLY A 190 2.11 -0.26 -9.37
C GLY A 190 2.39 0.63 -10.57
N ARG A 191 1.49 0.67 -11.53
CA ARG A 191 1.58 1.55 -12.69
C ARG A 191 1.60 3.01 -12.23
N ARG A 192 2.53 3.81 -12.77
CA ARG A 192 2.52 5.25 -12.58
C ARG A 192 1.41 5.87 -13.41
N GLU A 193 0.51 6.61 -12.76
CA GLU A 193 -0.56 7.31 -13.43
C GLU A 193 -0.07 8.69 -13.93
N PRO A 194 -0.70 9.25 -14.98
CA PRO A 194 -0.35 10.57 -15.49
C PRO A 194 -0.47 11.68 -14.45
N PHE A 195 -1.37 11.51 -13.51
CA PHE A 195 -1.55 12.38 -12.34
C PHE A 195 -2.18 11.62 -11.18
N ALA A 196 -1.96 12.13 -9.96
CA ALA A 196 -2.64 11.74 -8.74
C ALA A 196 -2.84 12.97 -7.86
N LEU A 197 -4.00 13.09 -7.20
CA LEU A 197 -4.14 14.07 -6.13
C LEU A 197 -3.35 13.55 -4.93
N ASN A 198 -2.20 14.16 -4.67
CA ASN A 198 -1.28 13.75 -3.62
C ASN A 198 -1.17 14.83 -2.54
N THR A 199 -2.10 14.80 -1.60
CA THR A 199 -2.14 15.80 -0.53
C THR A 199 -1.11 15.54 0.57
N VAL A 200 -0.40 14.41 0.51
CA VAL A 200 0.70 14.07 1.44
C VAL A 200 2.09 14.26 0.84
N ALA A 201 2.19 14.86 -0.32
CA ALA A 201 3.48 15.30 -0.87
C ALA A 201 4.03 16.51 -0.09
N ASP A 202 5.34 16.71 -0.11
CA ASP A 202 5.96 17.88 0.53
C ASP A 202 5.41 19.18 -0.02
N ASP A 203 5.26 19.28 -1.34
CA ASP A 203 4.73 20.46 -2.04
C ASP A 203 3.23 20.70 -1.82
N SER A 204 2.53 19.83 -1.11
CA SER A 204 1.14 20.02 -0.64
C SER A 204 1.03 20.66 0.76
N GLN A 205 2.10 21.18 1.34
CA GLN A 205 2.08 21.71 2.71
C GLN A 205 1.09 22.86 2.88
N GLU A 206 1.09 23.83 1.96
CA GLU A 206 0.18 24.98 2.03
C GLU A 206 -1.28 24.58 1.83
N PHE A 207 -1.54 23.58 0.96
CA PHE A 207 -2.87 23.00 0.82
C PHE A 207 -3.35 22.35 2.13
N ARG A 208 -2.49 21.63 2.85
CA ARG A 208 -2.86 21.01 4.14
C ARG A 208 -3.18 22.04 5.19
N LYS A 209 -2.37 23.10 5.31
CA LYS A 209 -2.63 24.22 6.25
C LYS A 209 -3.96 24.88 5.93
N LEU A 210 -4.14 25.32 4.69
CA LEU A 210 -5.38 25.97 4.24
C LEU A 210 -6.61 25.07 4.48
N SER A 211 -6.50 23.76 4.23
CA SER A 211 -7.61 22.83 4.47
C SER A 211 -8.02 22.75 5.95
N VAL A 212 -7.05 22.80 6.87
CA VAL A 212 -7.32 22.82 8.31
C VAL A 212 -7.92 24.16 8.72
N GLU A 213 -7.35 25.28 8.27
CA GLU A 213 -7.85 26.65 8.54
C GLU A 213 -9.29 26.83 8.07
N LEU A 214 -9.61 26.46 6.83
CA LEU A 214 -10.96 26.58 6.28
C LEU A 214 -11.99 25.78 7.07
N ILE A 215 -11.61 24.62 7.56
CA ILE A 215 -12.51 23.79 8.35
C ILE A 215 -12.63 24.25 9.78
N LYS A 216 -11.55 24.74 10.41
CA LYS A 216 -11.49 25.15 11.79
C LYS A 216 -12.06 26.55 12.00
N ASP A 217 -11.61 27.51 11.19
CA ASP A 217 -11.84 28.92 11.44
C ASP A 217 -13.04 29.47 10.65
N GLU A 218 -13.33 28.91 9.46
CA GLU A 218 -14.36 29.40 8.57
C GLU A 218 -15.31 28.31 8.03
N PRO A 219 -15.76 27.35 8.86
CA PRO A 219 -16.55 26.22 8.39
C PRO A 219 -17.85 26.64 7.69
N GLU A 220 -18.41 27.79 8.06
CA GLU A 220 -19.68 28.31 7.53
C GLU A 220 -19.55 28.90 6.13
N LYS A 221 -18.36 29.38 5.77
CA LYS A 221 -18.09 29.94 4.43
C LYS A 221 -17.84 28.86 3.38
N LEU A 222 -17.33 27.72 3.80
CA LEU A 222 -16.87 26.68 2.91
C LEU A 222 -17.93 26.10 1.95
N PRO A 223 -19.21 25.90 2.34
CA PRO A 223 -20.27 25.52 1.39
C PRO A 223 -20.48 26.54 0.28
N THR A 224 -20.39 27.84 0.60
CA THR A 224 -20.52 28.93 -0.40
C THR A 224 -19.32 28.94 -1.34
N LEU A 225 -18.10 28.88 -0.80
CA LEU A 225 -16.86 28.82 -1.57
C LEU A 225 -16.83 27.59 -2.50
N PHE A 226 -17.28 26.43 -2.00
CA PHE A 226 -17.37 25.22 -2.81
C PHE A 226 -18.41 25.35 -3.93
N ALA A 227 -19.60 25.93 -3.65
CA ALA A 227 -20.62 26.15 -4.64
C ALA A 227 -20.13 27.09 -5.77
N GLU A 228 -19.36 28.11 -5.42
CA GLU A 228 -18.76 29.03 -6.37
C GLU A 228 -17.66 28.33 -7.20
N ALA A 229 -16.72 27.64 -6.56
CA ALA A 229 -15.69 26.87 -7.25
C ALA A 229 -16.27 25.79 -8.16
N ASN A 230 -17.35 25.12 -7.75
CA ASN A 230 -18.01 24.10 -8.56
C ASN A 230 -18.73 24.71 -9.77
N ARG A 231 -19.34 25.89 -9.64
CA ARG A 231 -19.90 26.61 -10.81
C ARG A 231 -18.83 26.95 -11.84
N LEU A 232 -17.66 27.44 -11.38
CA LEU A 232 -16.51 27.69 -12.26
C LEU A 232 -16.04 26.40 -12.94
N LEU A 233 -15.96 25.29 -12.20
CA LEU A 233 -15.62 23.99 -12.76
C LEU A 233 -16.62 23.54 -13.82
N GLU A 234 -17.90 23.85 -13.69
CA GLU A 234 -18.95 23.56 -14.68
C GLU A 234 -18.94 24.54 -15.87
N GLY A 235 -18.17 25.61 -15.79
CA GLY A 235 -18.03 26.61 -16.86
C GLY A 235 -18.93 27.84 -16.73
N TYR A 236 -19.59 28.03 -15.57
CA TYR A 236 -20.36 29.23 -15.28
C TYR A 236 -19.46 30.28 -14.65
N VAL A 237 -19.20 31.36 -15.37
CA VAL A 237 -18.44 32.52 -14.87
C VAL A 237 -19.44 33.62 -14.51
N PRO A 238 -19.64 33.94 -13.22
CA PRO A 238 -20.49 35.06 -12.83
C PRO A 238 -19.86 36.40 -13.29
N LEU A 239 -20.67 37.30 -13.82
CA LEU A 239 -20.21 38.65 -14.23
C LEU A 239 -19.59 39.46 -13.09
N THR A 240 -19.87 39.09 -11.85
CA THR A 240 -19.41 39.76 -10.60
C THR A 240 -18.42 38.87 -9.81
N SER A 241 -17.85 37.83 -10.41
CA SER A 241 -16.92 36.96 -9.69
C SER A 241 -15.62 37.70 -9.36
N TYR A 242 -15.28 37.73 -8.08
CA TYR A 242 -13.98 38.23 -7.61
C TYR A 242 -12.88 37.15 -7.71
N VAL A 243 -13.27 35.91 -8.11
CA VAL A 243 -12.34 34.77 -8.26
C VAL A 243 -11.66 34.86 -9.62
N PRO A 244 -10.32 34.82 -9.68
CA PRO A 244 -9.60 34.79 -10.95
C PRO A 244 -10.07 33.58 -11.79
N TYR A 245 -10.50 33.82 -13.02
CA TYR A 245 -10.93 32.76 -13.93
C TYR A 245 -9.86 32.47 -14.97
N ASP A 246 -9.22 31.30 -14.85
CA ASP A 246 -8.34 30.73 -15.86
C ASP A 246 -9.01 29.54 -16.55
N PRO A 247 -9.42 29.68 -17.83
CA PRO A 247 -10.08 28.62 -18.59
C PRO A 247 -9.21 27.37 -18.75
N HIS A 248 -7.90 27.52 -18.83
CA HIS A 248 -6.97 26.38 -18.97
C HIS A 248 -6.91 25.56 -17.70
N LYS A 249 -6.74 26.21 -16.56
CA LYS A 249 -6.74 25.59 -15.23
C LYS A 249 -8.06 24.88 -14.94
N VAL A 250 -9.18 25.51 -15.24
CA VAL A 250 -10.51 24.91 -15.06
C VAL A 250 -10.69 23.66 -15.94
N ARG A 251 -10.23 23.70 -17.19
CA ARG A 251 -10.28 22.52 -18.09
C ARG A 251 -9.44 21.38 -17.56
N GLU A 252 -8.23 21.66 -17.12
CA GLU A 252 -7.32 20.68 -16.52
C GLU A 252 -7.93 20.02 -15.28
N LEU A 253 -8.46 20.81 -14.35
CA LEU A 253 -9.12 20.30 -13.14
C LEU A 253 -10.35 19.46 -13.47
N ARG A 254 -11.15 19.86 -14.47
CA ARG A 254 -12.32 19.09 -14.93
C ARG A 254 -11.90 17.70 -15.42
N GLU A 255 -10.82 17.59 -16.19
CA GLU A 255 -10.29 16.31 -16.66
C GLU A 255 -9.80 15.45 -15.49
N LYS A 256 -9.06 16.03 -14.54
CA LYS A 256 -8.59 15.34 -13.35
C LYS A 256 -9.75 14.80 -12.51
N PHE A 257 -10.76 15.62 -12.21
CA PHE A 257 -11.91 15.19 -11.43
C PHE A 257 -12.86 14.26 -12.19
N ARG A 258 -12.93 14.34 -13.52
CA ARG A 258 -13.65 13.34 -14.31
C ARG A 258 -13.08 11.95 -14.10
N ARG A 259 -11.76 11.82 -13.97
CA ARG A 259 -11.08 10.54 -13.76
C ARG A 259 -11.10 10.08 -12.29
N LEU A 260 -10.87 10.99 -11.33
CA LEU A 260 -10.83 10.67 -9.90
C LEU A 260 -12.21 10.59 -9.25
N GLY A 261 -13.22 11.16 -9.87
CA GLY A 261 -14.58 11.30 -9.34
C GLY A 261 -14.92 12.73 -8.94
N LYS A 262 -16.21 13.00 -8.78
CA LYS A 262 -16.71 14.35 -8.48
C LYS A 262 -16.25 14.84 -7.12
N PRO A 263 -15.84 16.13 -6.99
CA PRO A 263 -15.69 16.80 -5.71
C PRO A 263 -17.04 16.89 -4.99
N SER A 264 -17.06 16.80 -3.67
CA SER A 264 -18.26 17.00 -2.88
C SER A 264 -17.90 17.38 -1.47
N LEU A 265 -18.67 18.27 -0.86
CA LEU A 265 -18.55 18.63 0.53
C LEU A 265 -19.81 18.23 1.28
N ASN A 266 -19.68 17.34 2.26
CA ASN A 266 -20.80 16.87 3.06
C ASN A 266 -21.06 17.86 4.21
N LYS A 267 -22.32 18.29 4.39
CA LYS A 267 -22.73 19.17 5.48
C LYS A 267 -22.47 18.56 6.86
N ASP A 268 -22.55 17.24 7.00
CA ASP A 268 -22.34 16.57 8.28
C ASP A 268 -20.90 16.70 8.79
N VAL A 269 -19.93 16.95 7.89
CA VAL A 269 -18.53 17.20 8.28
C VAL A 269 -18.44 18.50 9.09
N TRP A 270 -19.18 19.55 8.69
CA TRP A 270 -19.16 20.87 9.35
C TRP A 270 -19.79 20.86 10.74
N LEU A 271 -20.78 20.02 10.97
CA LEU A 271 -21.39 19.89 12.30
C LEU A 271 -20.43 19.23 13.29
N GLN A 272 -19.64 18.26 12.81
CA GLN A 272 -18.67 17.56 13.66
C GLN A 272 -17.47 18.43 14.04
N VAL A 273 -17.07 19.35 13.16
CA VAL A 273 -15.95 20.28 13.43
C VAL A 273 -16.19 21.15 14.67
N LYS A 274 -17.44 21.51 14.95
CA LYS A 274 -17.80 22.29 16.15
C LYS A 274 -17.63 21.50 17.46
N GLU A 275 -17.59 20.17 17.38
CA GLU A 275 -17.52 19.27 18.55
C GLU A 275 -16.13 18.68 18.77
N VAL A 276 -15.24 18.73 17.77
CA VAL A 276 -13.93 18.08 17.79
C VAL A 276 -12.83 19.09 17.47
N ASN A 277 -11.81 19.16 18.30
CA ASN A 277 -10.64 19.99 18.02
C ASN A 277 -9.83 19.38 16.86
N ILE A 278 -9.60 20.16 15.79
CA ILE A 278 -8.83 19.78 14.62
C ILE A 278 -7.60 20.66 14.57
N ASP A 279 -6.45 20.12 14.93
CA ASP A 279 -5.20 20.86 14.94
C ASP A 279 -4.26 20.46 13.79
N SER A 280 -4.56 19.35 13.10
CA SER A 280 -3.73 18.84 12.03
C SER A 280 -4.54 18.27 10.86
N PHE A 281 -3.89 18.15 9.71
CA PHE A 281 -4.48 17.47 8.55
C PHE A 281 -4.76 15.96 8.81
N SER A 282 -3.98 15.33 9.70
CA SER A 282 -4.26 13.98 10.16
C SER A 282 -5.57 13.88 10.94
N ASP A 283 -5.88 14.86 11.80
CA ASP A 283 -7.15 14.91 12.52
C ASP A 283 -8.32 15.09 11.57
N LEU A 284 -8.15 15.98 10.59
CA LEU A 284 -9.15 16.20 9.53
C LEU A 284 -9.44 14.89 8.77
N LEU A 285 -8.41 14.15 8.38
CA LEU A 285 -8.59 12.87 7.67
C LEU A 285 -9.36 11.85 8.51
N LEU A 286 -9.16 11.84 9.82
CA LEU A 286 -9.80 10.89 10.74
C LEU A 286 -11.24 11.24 11.10
N LEU A 287 -11.72 12.43 10.76
CA LEU A 287 -13.13 12.80 10.97
C LEU A 287 -14.06 11.80 10.26
N LYS A 288 -15.17 11.51 10.90
CA LYS A 288 -16.25 10.73 10.29
C LYS A 288 -16.76 11.48 9.05
N ASN A 289 -17.07 10.76 7.99
CA ASN A 289 -17.55 11.31 6.72
C ASN A 289 -16.54 12.14 5.91
N VAL A 290 -15.30 12.36 6.36
CA VAL A 290 -14.24 12.85 5.49
C VAL A 290 -13.74 11.69 4.62
N GLY A 291 -13.97 11.80 3.33
CA GLY A 291 -13.61 10.81 2.33
C GLY A 291 -12.96 11.43 1.09
N PRO A 292 -12.69 10.62 0.05
CA PRO A 292 -12.04 11.10 -1.17
C PRO A 292 -12.75 12.30 -1.81
N ALA A 293 -14.08 12.29 -1.84
CA ALA A 293 -14.86 13.40 -2.41
C ALA A 293 -14.70 14.71 -1.64
N THR A 294 -14.58 14.63 -0.30
CA THR A 294 -14.35 15.80 0.56
C THR A 294 -12.98 16.42 0.28
N ILE A 295 -11.93 15.60 0.19
CA ILE A 295 -10.57 16.09 -0.12
C ILE A 295 -10.52 16.69 -1.52
N ARG A 296 -11.22 16.12 -2.52
CA ARG A 296 -11.36 16.75 -3.84
C ARG A 296 -12.11 18.08 -3.78
N GLY A 297 -13.12 18.21 -2.90
CA GLY A 297 -13.83 19.45 -2.68
C GLY A 297 -12.94 20.55 -2.10
N LEU A 298 -12.12 20.20 -1.10
CA LEU A 298 -11.12 21.10 -0.55
C LEU A 298 -10.05 21.48 -1.58
N ALA A 299 -9.58 20.54 -2.39
CA ALA A 299 -8.63 20.81 -3.46
C ALA A 299 -9.22 21.77 -4.52
N LEU A 300 -10.48 21.59 -4.88
CA LEU A 300 -11.18 22.49 -5.80
C LEU A 300 -11.25 23.92 -5.27
N VAL A 301 -11.63 24.10 -3.99
CA VAL A 301 -11.70 25.41 -3.34
C VAL A 301 -10.30 26.02 -3.24
N ALA A 302 -9.31 25.25 -2.77
CA ALA A 302 -7.94 25.72 -2.64
C ALA A 302 -7.37 26.22 -3.96
N GLU A 303 -7.55 25.48 -5.05
CA GLU A 303 -6.98 25.84 -6.35
C GLU A 303 -7.72 26.98 -7.05
N LEU A 304 -9.05 27.03 -6.99
CA LEU A 304 -9.83 28.02 -7.73
C LEU A 304 -10.10 29.29 -6.94
N VAL A 305 -10.15 29.24 -5.62
CA VAL A 305 -10.48 30.41 -4.78
C VAL A 305 -9.23 31.02 -4.13
N TYR A 306 -8.32 30.17 -3.65
CA TYR A 306 -7.13 30.61 -2.91
C TYR A 306 -5.82 30.50 -3.70
N GLU A 307 -5.86 29.98 -4.92
CA GLU A 307 -4.67 29.75 -5.77
C GLU A 307 -3.62 28.83 -5.13
N VAL A 308 -4.01 28.05 -4.11
CA VAL A 308 -3.16 27.07 -3.42
C VAL A 308 -3.33 25.70 -4.04
N GLN A 309 -2.28 25.23 -4.68
CA GLN A 309 -2.30 23.97 -5.45
C GLN A 309 -1.76 22.81 -4.62
N PRO A 310 -2.50 21.69 -4.45
CA PRO A 310 -1.93 20.42 -3.97
C PRO A 310 -1.04 19.81 -5.05
N SER A 311 -0.20 18.85 -4.67
CA SER A 311 0.57 18.08 -5.63
C SER A 311 -0.34 17.19 -6.48
N TRP A 312 -0.09 17.21 -7.79
CA TRP A 312 -0.73 16.31 -8.75
C TRP A 312 0.20 15.21 -9.26
N ARG A 313 1.34 15.00 -8.58
CA ARG A 313 2.33 13.99 -8.96
C ARG A 313 2.00 12.64 -8.33
N ASP A 314 2.07 11.60 -9.16
CA ASP A 314 1.93 10.23 -8.68
C ASP A 314 3.24 9.77 -8.00
N PRO A 315 3.19 9.39 -6.70
CA PRO A 315 4.37 9.09 -5.89
C PRO A 315 4.88 7.64 -6.03
N VAL A 316 4.56 6.93 -7.11
CA VAL A 316 5.06 5.57 -7.32
C VAL A 316 6.59 5.54 -7.26
N THR A 317 7.13 4.66 -6.40
CA THR A 317 8.56 4.58 -6.06
C THR A 317 9.29 3.44 -6.76
N HIS A 318 8.82 3.00 -7.91
CA HIS A 318 9.46 1.90 -8.63
C HIS A 318 10.94 2.15 -8.89
N PRO A 319 11.80 1.15 -8.70
CA PRO A 319 13.11 1.17 -9.32
C PRO A 319 12.93 1.22 -10.85
N PRO A 320 13.76 1.99 -11.58
CA PRO A 320 13.67 2.10 -13.04
C PRO A 320 13.97 0.79 -13.77
N VAL A 321 14.53 -0.19 -13.07
CA VAL A 321 14.85 -1.54 -13.57
C VAL A 321 14.04 -2.54 -12.79
N ASP A 322 13.41 -3.50 -13.50
CA ASP A 322 12.73 -4.63 -12.87
C ASP A 322 13.77 -5.50 -12.10
N PRO A 323 13.78 -5.45 -10.76
CA PRO A 323 14.72 -6.21 -9.97
C PRO A 323 14.48 -7.73 -10.09
N PHE A 324 13.31 -8.14 -10.60
CA PHE A 324 12.92 -9.54 -10.72
C PHE A 324 13.26 -10.16 -12.04
N LYS A 325 13.76 -9.39 -13.02
CA LYS A 325 14.30 -9.93 -14.27
C LYS A 325 15.35 -11.01 -14.02
N PHE A 326 16.05 -10.90 -12.88
CA PHE A 326 17.11 -11.82 -12.45
C PHE A 326 16.79 -12.53 -11.14
N ALA A 327 15.61 -12.34 -10.55
CA ALA A 327 15.23 -13.00 -9.32
C ALA A 327 14.76 -14.42 -9.60
N TYR A 328 15.24 -15.32 -8.77
CA TYR A 328 14.80 -16.70 -8.77
C TYR A 328 13.34 -16.82 -8.29
N ALA A 329 12.54 -17.63 -8.97
CA ALA A 329 11.19 -18.00 -8.58
C ALA A 329 10.99 -19.51 -8.68
N VAL A 330 10.27 -20.10 -7.72
CA VAL A 330 9.89 -21.55 -7.73
C VAL A 330 8.85 -21.84 -8.83
N GLY A 331 8.40 -20.83 -9.52
CA GLY A 331 7.29 -20.84 -10.47
C GLY A 331 6.08 -20.08 -9.94
N GLY A 332 5.21 -19.66 -10.82
CA GLY A 332 3.98 -18.94 -10.48
C GLY A 332 2.77 -19.86 -10.37
N LYS A 333 1.82 -19.53 -9.51
CA LYS A 333 0.60 -20.32 -9.29
C LYS A 333 -0.24 -20.50 -10.57
N ASP A 334 -0.17 -19.55 -11.49
CA ASP A 334 -0.91 -19.55 -12.77
C ASP A 334 -0.08 -20.18 -13.92
N GLY A 335 1.15 -20.61 -13.62
CA GLY A 335 2.01 -21.31 -14.59
C GLY A 335 2.62 -20.41 -15.67
N VAL A 336 2.54 -19.09 -15.52
CA VAL A 336 3.09 -18.12 -16.49
C VAL A 336 3.98 -17.10 -15.77
N PRO A 337 5.22 -16.91 -16.21
CA PRO A 337 5.91 -17.58 -17.31
C PRO A 337 6.47 -18.97 -16.97
N PHE A 338 6.51 -19.36 -15.67
CA PHE A 338 7.10 -20.60 -15.22
C PHE A 338 6.09 -21.44 -14.43
N PRO A 339 5.78 -22.68 -14.86
CA PRO A 339 4.97 -23.61 -14.08
C PRO A 339 5.72 -24.00 -12.79
N ILE A 340 4.98 -24.26 -11.71
CA ILE A 340 5.57 -24.73 -10.46
C ILE A 340 6.00 -26.19 -10.62
N ASP A 341 7.29 -26.46 -10.49
CA ASP A 341 7.82 -27.82 -10.37
C ASP A 341 7.69 -28.31 -8.93
N ARG A 342 6.78 -29.27 -8.72
CA ARG A 342 6.51 -29.82 -7.39
C ARG A 342 7.72 -30.49 -6.76
N LYS A 343 8.54 -31.20 -7.57
CA LYS A 343 9.72 -31.90 -7.08
C LYS A 343 10.78 -30.94 -6.58
N GLN A 344 11.04 -29.88 -7.35
CA GLN A 344 11.96 -28.80 -6.93
C GLN A 344 11.46 -28.08 -5.68
N TYR A 345 10.14 -27.84 -5.58
CA TYR A 345 9.56 -27.20 -4.40
C TYR A 345 9.74 -28.08 -3.15
N ASP A 346 9.46 -29.37 -3.25
CA ASP A 346 9.61 -30.30 -2.13
C ASP A 346 11.10 -30.48 -1.74
N GLU A 347 12.01 -30.44 -2.69
CA GLU A 347 13.46 -30.47 -2.45
C GLU A 347 13.93 -29.21 -1.72
N LEU A 348 13.46 -28.01 -2.12
CA LEU A 348 13.73 -26.76 -1.42
C LEU A 348 13.24 -26.80 0.03
N LEU A 349 12.00 -27.25 0.24
CA LEU A 349 11.43 -27.42 1.58
C LEU A 349 12.27 -28.37 2.44
N SER A 350 12.75 -29.48 1.87
CA SER A 350 13.60 -30.44 2.58
C SER A 350 14.92 -29.79 3.02
N ILE A 351 15.59 -29.07 2.11
CA ILE A 351 16.88 -28.41 2.39
C ILE A 351 16.73 -27.33 3.44
N LEU A 352 15.72 -26.47 3.31
CA LEU A 352 15.49 -25.38 4.26
C LEU A 352 15.04 -25.91 5.64
N SER A 353 14.28 -27.00 5.68
CA SER A 353 13.90 -27.65 6.95
C SER A 353 15.14 -28.27 7.64
N GLU A 354 16.07 -28.83 6.87
CA GLU A 354 17.34 -29.36 7.39
C GLU A 354 18.24 -28.22 7.91
N LEU A 355 18.29 -27.07 7.22
CA LEU A 355 19.00 -25.87 7.68
C LEU A 355 18.45 -25.35 9.00
N MET A 356 17.14 -25.28 9.16
CA MET A 356 16.51 -24.88 10.42
C MET A 356 16.80 -25.83 11.57
N SER A 357 16.96 -27.12 11.30
CA SER A 357 17.30 -28.09 12.35
C SER A 357 18.76 -28.04 12.80
N ARG A 358 19.61 -27.32 12.08
CA ARG A 358 21.06 -27.25 12.30
C ARG A 358 21.53 -25.81 12.26
N VAL A 359 21.68 -25.20 13.42
CA VAL A 359 22.09 -23.79 13.60
C VAL A 359 23.54 -23.47 13.17
N LYS A 360 24.32 -24.42 12.65
CA LYS A 360 25.69 -24.18 12.14
C LYS A 360 25.86 -24.83 10.78
N GLY A 361 26.20 -24.00 9.80
CA GLY A 361 26.32 -24.35 8.39
C GLY A 361 27.10 -25.63 8.10
N ASP A 362 26.39 -26.63 7.61
CA ASP A 362 26.98 -27.87 7.07
C ASP A 362 27.33 -27.62 5.59
N ALA A 363 28.60 -27.83 5.26
CA ALA A 363 29.14 -27.70 3.90
C ALA A 363 28.32 -28.53 2.85
N LYS A 364 27.71 -29.63 3.27
CA LYS A 364 26.86 -30.47 2.43
C LYS A 364 25.55 -29.77 2.05
N ILE A 365 24.94 -29.05 3.00
CA ILE A 365 23.72 -28.28 2.77
C ILE A 365 24.02 -27.12 1.83
N MET A 366 25.12 -26.39 2.05
CA MET A 366 25.55 -25.30 1.16
C MET A 366 25.80 -25.79 -0.27
N LYS A 367 26.40 -26.97 -0.42
CA LYS A 367 26.62 -27.59 -1.72
C LYS A 367 25.30 -27.98 -2.41
N ARG A 368 24.30 -28.50 -1.66
CA ARG A 368 22.96 -28.82 -2.20
C ARG A 368 22.22 -27.54 -2.60
N LEU A 369 22.26 -26.47 -1.77
CA LEU A 369 21.69 -25.18 -2.12
C LEU A 369 22.32 -24.60 -3.39
N ALA A 370 23.66 -24.62 -3.51
CA ALA A 370 24.36 -24.15 -4.70
C ALA A 370 23.99 -24.98 -5.96
N THR A 371 23.77 -26.28 -5.81
CA THR A 371 23.33 -27.14 -6.90
C THR A 371 21.90 -26.81 -7.33
N LEU A 372 21.00 -26.66 -6.37
CA LEU A 372 19.62 -26.22 -6.63
C LEU A 372 19.58 -24.83 -7.31
N THR A 373 20.31 -23.85 -6.78
CA THR A 373 20.39 -22.52 -7.37
C THR A 373 20.87 -22.56 -8.82
N ARG A 374 21.83 -23.44 -9.14
CA ARG A 374 22.28 -23.61 -10.52
C ARG A 374 21.25 -24.27 -11.43
N SER A 375 20.51 -25.28 -10.91
CA SER A 375 19.41 -25.93 -11.66
C SER A 375 18.22 -25.01 -11.90
N TRP A 376 18.14 -23.95 -11.12
CA TRP A 376 17.06 -22.98 -11.14
C TRP A 376 17.40 -21.70 -11.90
N ALA A 377 18.67 -21.49 -12.29
CA ALA A 377 19.02 -20.39 -13.15
C ALA A 377 18.21 -20.49 -14.45
N PRO A 378 17.56 -19.40 -14.91
CA PRO A 378 16.90 -19.42 -16.20
C PRO A 378 17.91 -19.85 -17.27
N PRO A 379 17.50 -20.59 -18.31
CA PRO A 379 18.39 -20.93 -19.40
C PRO A 379 19.01 -19.65 -19.95
N PRO A 380 20.31 -19.67 -20.35
CA PRO A 380 20.95 -18.51 -20.95
C PRO A 380 20.10 -18.03 -22.12
N GLU A 381 19.88 -16.71 -22.19
CA GLU A 381 19.09 -16.10 -23.27
C GLU A 381 19.60 -16.67 -24.61
N GLU A 382 18.78 -17.38 -25.34
CA GLU A 382 19.04 -17.68 -26.74
C GLU A 382 19.27 -16.34 -27.44
N LYS A 383 20.47 -16.13 -27.94
CA LYS A 383 20.78 -14.96 -28.77
C LYS A 383 19.79 -14.98 -29.92
N ILE A 384 18.85 -14.05 -29.90
CA ILE A 384 17.98 -13.82 -31.05
C ILE A 384 18.92 -13.50 -32.20
N PRO A 385 18.91 -14.27 -33.31
CA PRO A 385 19.70 -13.92 -34.46
C PRO A 385 19.27 -12.54 -34.96
N THR A 386 20.23 -11.65 -35.11
CA THR A 386 20.08 -10.29 -35.65
C THR A 386 19.56 -10.30 -37.06
#